data_7173f701124c72eaf31a89db6362ecb1
#
_entry.id   7173f701124c72eaf31a89db6362ecb1
#
_cell.length_a   1.000
_cell.length_b   1.000
_cell.length_c   1.000
_cell.angle_alpha   90.00
_cell.angle_beta   90.00
_cell.angle_gamma   90.00
#
_symmetry.space_group_name_H-M   'P 1'
#
loop_
_entity.id
_entity.type
_entity.pdbx_description
1 polymer ?
#
loop_
_entity_poly.entity_id
_entity_poly.type
_entity_poly.pdbx_seq_one_letter_code
_entity_poly.pdbx_strand_id
1 'polypeptide(L)'
;GLFGSVSRAQEISLESVEAILDDKAPAESVRGIINTVNELSDGQFDVVFDLSLVRGQGYYTGTVFGVESIHFKCAIAGGGRYDNLIGKFLGQQVSAVGFSIGFERIFSILMQNGVETKASADKIAVMYDEGQVKEAYAIAEKYRAEGKVCSLYVKPKKMGKFLGKLEERGYKGFVNVSN
;
A
#
# COMPACT_ATOMS: atom_id res chain seq x y z
N GLY A 1 -24.19 24.57 -5.48
CA GLY A 1 -23.78 23.75 -6.61
C GLY A 1 -23.12 22.46 -6.14
N LEU A 2 -23.08 21.45 -6.98
CA LEU A 2 -22.49 20.14 -6.70
C LEU A 2 -21.02 20.19 -6.19
N PHE A 3 -20.28 21.23 -6.58
CA PHE A 3 -18.89 21.41 -6.16
C PHE A 3 -18.69 21.91 -4.72
N GLY A 4 -19.72 22.52 -4.12
CA GLY A 4 -19.66 22.96 -2.72
C GLY A 4 -19.81 21.82 -1.70
N SER A 5 -20.33 20.66 -2.11
CA SER A 5 -20.48 19.51 -1.22
C SER A 5 -19.21 18.64 -1.12
N VAL A 6 -18.36 18.64 -2.16
CA VAL A 6 -17.11 17.90 -2.17
C VAL A 6 -16.07 18.51 -1.22
N SER A 7 -15.97 19.85 -1.19
CA SER A 7 -15.06 20.53 -0.25
C SER A 7 -15.45 20.31 1.22
N ARG A 8 -16.75 20.20 1.53
CA ARG A 8 -17.21 19.92 2.89
C ARG A 8 -16.90 18.50 3.37
N ALA A 9 -16.88 17.52 2.45
CA ALA A 9 -16.55 16.14 2.82
C ALA A 9 -15.05 15.98 3.17
N GLN A 10 -14.17 16.80 2.61
CA GLN A 10 -12.75 16.85 2.96
C GLN A 10 -12.46 17.52 4.29
N GLU A 11 -13.40 18.31 4.82
CA GLU A 11 -13.29 18.94 6.16
C GLU A 11 -13.76 18.03 7.29
N ILE A 12 -14.35 16.86 6.99
CA ILE A 12 -14.84 15.92 8.00
C ILE A 12 -13.68 15.07 8.48
N SER A 13 -13.37 15.16 9.78
CA SER A 13 -12.32 14.35 10.39
C SER A 13 -12.78 12.91 10.66
N LEU A 14 -11.82 11.98 10.78
CA LEU A 14 -12.09 10.60 11.16
C LEU A 14 -12.78 10.51 12.53
N GLU A 15 -12.43 11.38 13.48
CA GLU A 15 -13.05 11.47 14.81
C GLU A 15 -14.53 11.84 14.74
N SER A 16 -14.87 12.77 13.83
CA SER A 16 -16.27 13.16 13.62
C SER A 16 -17.09 12.00 13.05
N VAL A 17 -16.52 11.21 12.15
CA VAL A 17 -17.17 10.03 11.61
C VAL A 17 -17.31 8.94 12.68
N GLU A 18 -16.25 8.66 13.43
CA GLU A 18 -16.25 7.68 14.51
C GLU A 18 -17.31 7.98 15.58
N ALA A 19 -17.56 9.27 15.89
CA ALA A 19 -18.53 9.68 16.89
C ALA A 19 -19.98 9.30 16.55
N ILE A 20 -20.28 9.10 15.27
CA ILE A 20 -21.62 8.72 14.78
C ILE A 20 -21.77 7.24 14.39
N LEU A 21 -20.68 6.48 14.43
CA LEU A 21 -20.70 5.05 14.14
C LEU A 21 -21.08 4.23 15.39
N ASP A 22 -22.00 3.30 15.21
CA ASP A 22 -22.34 2.30 16.24
C ASP A 22 -21.18 1.32 16.46
N ASP A 23 -20.55 0.86 15.36
CA ASP A 23 -19.34 0.04 15.38
C ASP A 23 -18.12 0.90 15.05
N LYS A 24 -17.18 0.99 15.97
CA LYS A 24 -15.95 1.80 15.85
C LYS A 24 -14.80 1.07 15.19
N ALA A 25 -14.85 -0.25 15.05
CA ALA A 25 -13.77 -1.04 14.49
C ALA A 25 -13.31 -0.57 13.09
N PRO A 26 -14.18 -0.14 12.16
CA PRO A 26 -13.76 0.41 10.89
C PRO A 26 -12.92 1.69 11.03
N ALA A 27 -13.32 2.60 11.93
CA ALA A 27 -12.57 3.85 12.15
C ALA A 27 -11.21 3.58 12.81
N GLU A 28 -11.14 2.67 13.78
CA GLU A 28 -9.89 2.23 14.41
C GLU A 28 -8.94 1.61 13.40
N SER A 29 -9.46 0.77 12.48
CA SER A 29 -8.67 0.17 11.41
C SER A 29 -8.07 1.23 10.48
N VAL A 30 -8.86 2.21 10.05
CA VAL A 30 -8.39 3.32 9.21
C VAL A 30 -7.34 4.17 9.94
N ARG A 31 -7.57 4.48 11.21
CA ARG A 31 -6.61 5.22 12.05
C ARG A 31 -5.29 4.47 12.18
N GLY A 32 -5.33 3.15 12.41
CA GLY A 32 -4.15 2.32 12.49
C GLY A 32 -3.34 2.36 11.19
N ILE A 33 -4.00 2.28 10.04
CA ILE A 33 -3.35 2.39 8.73
C ILE A 33 -2.70 3.77 8.55
N ILE A 34 -3.45 4.85 8.79
CA ILE A 34 -2.95 6.22 8.64
C ILE A 34 -1.70 6.44 9.51
N ASN A 35 -1.75 6.06 10.79
CA ASN A 35 -0.63 6.23 11.71
C ASN A 35 0.60 5.45 11.25
N THR A 36 0.42 4.17 10.88
CA THR A 36 1.52 3.32 10.42
C THR A 36 2.16 3.88 9.15
N VAL A 37 1.35 4.31 8.19
CA VAL A 37 1.85 4.81 6.91
C VAL A 37 2.53 6.18 7.09
N ASN A 38 1.99 7.06 7.94
CA ASN A 38 2.64 8.34 8.27
C ASN A 38 3.99 8.15 8.96
N GLU A 39 4.09 7.19 9.89
CA GLU A 39 5.38 6.85 10.51
C GLU A 39 6.41 6.34 9.49
N LEU A 40 5.95 5.63 8.45
CA LEU A 40 6.81 5.06 7.39
C LEU A 40 7.13 6.07 6.29
N SER A 41 6.39 7.17 6.18
CA SER A 41 6.56 8.14 5.09
C SER A 41 7.87 8.91 5.16
N ASP A 42 8.46 9.05 6.35
CA ASP A 42 9.64 9.87 6.62
C ASP A 42 9.53 11.29 6.02
N GLY A 43 8.30 11.84 6.05
CA GLY A 43 8.01 13.17 5.51
C GLY A 43 7.99 13.26 3.98
N GLN A 44 8.09 12.14 3.25
CA GLN A 44 8.07 12.14 1.79
C GLN A 44 6.66 12.31 1.20
N PHE A 45 5.64 11.96 1.96
CA PHE A 45 4.23 12.12 1.59
C PHE A 45 3.36 12.20 2.84
N ASP A 46 2.17 12.78 2.67
CA ASP A 46 1.17 12.90 3.73
C ASP A 46 0.03 11.92 3.47
N VAL A 47 -0.49 11.31 4.54
CA VAL A 47 -1.67 10.47 4.50
C VAL A 47 -2.80 11.16 5.25
N VAL A 48 -3.90 11.38 4.55
CA VAL A 48 -5.08 12.06 5.08
C VAL A 48 -6.30 11.18 4.98
N PHE A 49 -7.24 11.36 5.93
CA PHE A 49 -8.57 10.80 5.82
C PHE A 49 -9.40 11.66 4.86
N ASP A 50 -10.01 11.02 3.87
CA ASP A 50 -10.91 11.69 2.93
C ASP A 50 -12.21 10.90 2.76
N LEU A 51 -13.29 11.40 3.36
CA LEU A 51 -14.61 10.79 3.27
C LEU A 51 -15.21 10.87 1.85
N SER A 52 -14.73 11.77 1.01
CA SER A 52 -15.19 11.92 -0.38
C SER A 52 -14.60 10.88 -1.33
N LEU A 53 -13.62 10.11 -0.88
CA LEU A 53 -12.97 9.09 -1.69
C LEU A 53 -13.92 7.93 -2.00
N VAL A 54 -14.49 7.95 -3.19
CA VAL A 54 -15.36 6.90 -3.70
C VAL A 54 -14.68 6.16 -4.84
N ARG A 55 -14.72 4.84 -4.80
CA ARG A 55 -14.28 3.97 -5.89
C ARG A 55 -15.47 3.33 -6.58
N GLY A 56 -15.53 3.44 -7.92
CA GLY A 56 -16.64 2.89 -8.72
C GLY A 56 -16.71 1.36 -8.75
N GLN A 57 -15.79 0.67 -8.10
CA GLN A 57 -15.70 -0.80 -8.07
C GLN A 57 -16.42 -1.35 -6.84
N GLY A 58 -17.55 -2.03 -7.04
CA GLY A 58 -18.37 -2.58 -5.95
C GLY A 58 -17.81 -3.84 -5.26
N TYR A 59 -16.56 -4.22 -5.50
CA TYR A 59 -15.95 -5.41 -4.89
C TYR A 59 -15.13 -5.13 -3.63
N TYR A 60 -14.91 -3.87 -3.27
CA TYR A 60 -14.17 -3.54 -2.06
C TYR A 60 -14.96 -3.91 -0.80
N THR A 61 -14.27 -4.49 0.17
CA THR A 61 -14.83 -4.97 1.44
C THR A 61 -14.25 -4.26 2.66
N GLY A 62 -13.34 -3.33 2.46
CA GLY A 62 -12.67 -2.60 3.53
C GLY A 62 -12.09 -1.29 3.03
N THR A 63 -10.99 -0.88 3.64
CA THR A 63 -10.33 0.39 3.32
C THR A 63 -10.04 0.52 1.84
N VAL A 64 -10.36 1.68 1.28
CA VAL A 64 -9.96 2.12 -0.06
C VAL A 64 -8.98 3.28 0.07
N PHE A 65 -8.08 3.43 -0.89
CA PHE A 65 -7.10 4.51 -0.90
C PHE A 65 -6.86 5.05 -2.30
N GLY A 66 -6.43 6.29 -2.38
CA GLY A 66 -5.96 6.96 -3.58
C GLY A 66 -4.58 7.56 -3.33
N VAL A 67 -3.81 7.71 -4.38
CA VAL A 67 -2.54 8.44 -4.37
C VAL A 67 -2.64 9.56 -5.37
N GLU A 68 -2.40 10.77 -4.92
CA GLU A 68 -2.42 11.96 -5.75
C GLU A 68 -1.03 12.58 -5.86
N SER A 69 -0.71 13.07 -7.04
CA SER A 69 0.51 13.85 -7.23
C SER A 69 0.25 15.30 -6.88
N ILE A 70 1.04 15.84 -5.94
CA ILE A 70 0.99 17.26 -5.55
C ILE A 70 1.26 18.17 -6.75
N HIS A 71 2.19 17.77 -7.61
CA HIS A 71 2.62 18.58 -8.76
C HIS A 71 1.58 18.56 -9.91
N PHE A 72 0.93 17.43 -10.14
CA PHE A 72 -0.01 17.24 -11.25
C PHE A 72 -1.46 17.37 -10.84
N LYS A 73 -1.76 17.51 -9.54
CA LYS A 73 -3.12 17.60 -8.99
C LYS A 73 -4.08 16.55 -9.57
N CYS A 74 -3.58 15.34 -9.74
CA CYS A 74 -4.36 14.23 -10.27
C CYS A 74 -4.01 12.90 -9.57
N ALA A 75 -4.99 12.00 -9.55
CA ALA A 75 -4.78 10.65 -9.04
C ALA A 75 -3.80 9.90 -9.95
N ILE A 76 -2.74 9.34 -9.36
CA ILE A 76 -1.71 8.55 -10.03
C ILE A 76 -1.79 7.07 -9.71
N ALA A 77 -2.42 6.71 -8.59
CA ALA A 77 -2.67 5.33 -8.21
C ALA A 77 -3.89 5.22 -7.30
N GLY A 78 -4.32 4.02 -7.06
CA GLY A 78 -5.32 3.75 -6.03
C GLY A 78 -5.78 2.32 -6.00
N GLY A 79 -6.38 1.94 -4.88
CA GLY A 79 -6.77 0.58 -4.61
C GLY A 79 -7.61 0.43 -3.36
N GLY A 80 -7.62 -0.78 -2.80
CA GLY A 80 -8.31 -1.09 -1.56
C GLY A 80 -8.33 -2.58 -1.26
N ARG A 81 -8.96 -2.92 -0.15
CA ARG A 81 -9.15 -4.29 0.33
C ARG A 81 -10.38 -4.93 -0.31
N TYR A 82 -10.26 -6.19 -0.76
CA TYR A 82 -11.35 -6.94 -1.43
C TYR A 82 -11.32 -8.43 -1.10
N ASP A 83 -11.71 -8.80 0.10
CA ASP A 83 -11.61 -10.17 0.62
C ASP A 83 -12.48 -11.20 -0.13
N ASN A 84 -13.56 -10.76 -0.78
CA ASN A 84 -14.51 -11.66 -1.41
C ASN A 84 -14.21 -11.92 -2.89
N LEU A 85 -13.38 -11.11 -3.55
CA LEU A 85 -13.17 -11.21 -4.99
C LEU A 85 -12.42 -12.50 -5.35
N ILE A 86 -11.29 -12.73 -4.67
CA ILE A 86 -10.45 -13.91 -4.92
C ILE A 86 -11.16 -15.20 -4.52
N GLY A 87 -11.92 -15.15 -3.42
CA GLY A 87 -12.68 -16.28 -2.91
C GLY A 87 -13.73 -16.82 -3.88
N LYS A 88 -14.33 -15.96 -4.70
CA LYS A 88 -15.29 -16.38 -5.74
C LYS A 88 -14.67 -17.30 -6.78
N PHE A 89 -13.37 -17.15 -7.07
CA PHE A 89 -12.66 -17.99 -8.03
C PHE A 89 -12.08 -19.25 -7.39
N LEU A 90 -11.73 -19.19 -6.11
CA LEU A 90 -11.04 -20.29 -5.42
C LEU A 90 -11.96 -21.14 -4.56
N GLY A 91 -13.23 -20.76 -4.38
CA GLY A 91 -14.18 -21.45 -3.51
C GLY A 91 -13.85 -21.40 -2.02
N GLN A 92 -12.99 -20.46 -1.59
CA GLN A 92 -12.59 -20.25 -0.20
C GLN A 92 -12.36 -18.76 0.07
N GLN A 93 -12.56 -18.32 1.31
CA GLN A 93 -12.32 -16.93 1.66
C GLN A 93 -10.82 -16.60 1.60
N VAL A 94 -10.45 -15.54 0.90
CA VAL A 94 -9.06 -15.07 0.75
C VAL A 94 -9.03 -13.57 0.92
N SER A 95 -8.40 -13.09 1.99
CA SER A 95 -8.15 -11.66 2.19
C SER A 95 -7.17 -11.16 1.14
N ALA A 96 -7.53 -10.07 0.48
CA ALA A 96 -6.71 -9.47 -0.55
C ALA A 96 -6.78 -7.94 -0.51
N VAL A 97 -5.67 -7.32 -0.82
CA VAL A 97 -5.54 -5.90 -1.09
C VAL A 97 -4.81 -5.73 -2.42
N GLY A 98 -5.21 -4.78 -3.19
CA GLY A 98 -4.54 -4.49 -4.45
C GLY A 98 -4.69 -3.03 -4.85
N PHE A 99 -3.90 -2.65 -5.83
CA PHE A 99 -3.92 -1.30 -6.37
C PHE A 99 -3.56 -1.31 -7.85
N SER A 100 -3.92 -0.24 -8.52
CA SER A 100 -3.49 0.06 -9.88
C SER A 100 -2.75 1.39 -9.90
N ILE A 101 -1.80 1.52 -10.81
CA ILE A 101 -1.07 2.75 -11.06
C ILE A 101 -1.38 3.26 -12.46
N GLY A 102 -1.52 4.56 -12.60
CA GLY A 102 -1.66 5.23 -13.89
C GLY A 102 -0.31 5.30 -14.58
N PHE A 103 0.05 4.22 -15.31
CA PHE A 103 1.36 4.08 -15.94
C PHE A 103 1.77 5.32 -16.74
N GLU A 104 0.92 5.79 -17.62
CA GLU A 104 1.21 6.96 -18.48
C GLU A 104 1.46 8.22 -17.67
N ARG A 105 0.70 8.44 -16.58
CA ARG A 105 0.88 9.59 -15.71
C ARG A 105 2.20 9.53 -14.96
N ILE A 106 2.52 8.40 -14.37
CA ILE A 106 3.78 8.19 -13.65
C ILE A 106 4.95 8.28 -14.62
N PHE A 107 4.86 7.65 -15.80
CA PHE A 107 5.89 7.74 -16.83
C PHE A 107 6.14 9.20 -17.25
N SER A 108 5.09 9.98 -17.48
CA SER A 108 5.21 11.40 -17.82
C SER A 108 5.91 12.20 -16.72
N ILE A 109 5.58 11.92 -15.43
CA ILE A 109 6.24 12.56 -14.28
C ILE A 109 7.73 12.22 -14.23
N LEU A 110 8.08 10.94 -14.40
CA LEU A 110 9.47 10.48 -14.39
C LEU A 110 10.27 11.11 -15.52
N MET A 111 9.72 11.16 -16.73
CA MET A 111 10.38 11.78 -17.88
C MET A 111 10.62 13.27 -17.69
N GLN A 112 9.65 14.01 -17.13
CA GLN A 112 9.81 15.42 -16.83
C GLN A 112 10.87 15.69 -15.76
N ASN A 113 11.06 14.74 -14.84
CA ASN A 113 12.07 14.82 -13.79
C ASN A 113 13.43 14.24 -14.22
N GLY A 114 13.59 13.83 -15.47
CA GLY A 114 14.86 13.31 -16.00
C GLY A 114 15.30 11.99 -15.37
N VAL A 115 14.36 11.18 -14.89
CA VAL A 115 14.69 9.89 -14.26
C VAL A 115 15.04 8.87 -15.33
N GLU A 116 16.26 8.36 -15.28
CA GLU A 116 16.73 7.25 -16.12
C GLU A 116 16.38 5.89 -15.49
N THR A 117 15.87 4.96 -16.29
CA THR A 117 15.59 3.60 -15.84
C THR A 117 16.89 2.77 -15.80
N LYS A 118 17.22 2.23 -14.62
CA LYS A 118 18.33 1.26 -14.50
C LYS A 118 17.87 -0.12 -14.96
N ALA A 119 18.64 -0.73 -15.85
CA ALA A 119 18.41 -2.12 -16.27
C ALA A 119 18.72 -3.07 -15.09
N SER A 120 17.81 -4.02 -14.84
CA SER A 120 17.99 -5.22 -13.98
C SER A 120 18.70 -4.99 -12.63
N ALA A 121 17.94 -4.66 -11.61
CA ALA A 121 18.42 -4.64 -10.22
C ALA A 121 18.29 -6.02 -9.55
N ASP A 122 19.22 -6.37 -8.66
CA ASP A 122 19.13 -7.57 -7.82
C ASP A 122 17.89 -7.53 -6.93
N LYS A 123 17.20 -8.68 -6.83
CA LYS A 123 16.00 -8.82 -6.00
C LYS A 123 16.34 -9.43 -4.64
N ILE A 124 15.91 -8.78 -3.57
CA ILE A 124 16.07 -9.23 -2.17
C ILE A 124 14.70 -9.38 -1.52
N ALA A 125 14.50 -10.46 -0.77
CA ALA A 125 13.31 -10.67 0.04
C ALA A 125 13.60 -10.32 1.51
N VAL A 126 12.78 -9.48 2.13
CA VAL A 126 12.81 -9.25 3.58
C VAL A 126 11.66 -10.03 4.20
N MET A 127 12.00 -10.94 5.12
CA MET A 127 11.05 -11.79 5.82
C MET A 127 10.87 -11.34 7.25
N TYR A 128 9.63 -11.21 7.69
CA TYR A 128 9.28 -10.69 8.99
C TYR A 128 8.15 -11.48 9.64
N ASP A 129 8.05 -11.44 10.96
CA ASP A 129 6.94 -11.99 11.72
C ASP A 129 5.83 -10.94 11.88
N GLU A 130 4.60 -11.37 12.18
CA GLU A 130 3.49 -10.45 12.45
C GLU A 130 3.89 -9.43 13.52
N GLY A 131 3.58 -8.15 13.26
CA GLY A 131 3.93 -7.02 14.12
C GLY A 131 5.29 -6.36 13.79
N GLN A 132 6.14 -6.95 12.96
CA GLN A 132 7.47 -6.41 12.61
C GLN A 132 7.50 -5.66 11.27
N VAL A 133 6.37 -5.18 10.79
CA VAL A 133 6.29 -4.53 9.47
C VAL A 133 7.13 -3.26 9.36
N LYS A 134 7.26 -2.50 10.45
CA LYS A 134 8.06 -1.26 10.48
C LYS A 134 9.55 -1.55 10.33
N GLU A 135 10.05 -2.52 11.08
CA GLU A 135 11.44 -2.98 11.01
C GLU A 135 11.76 -3.57 9.63
N ALA A 136 10.84 -4.37 9.10
CA ALA A 136 10.96 -4.94 7.75
C ALA A 136 11.04 -3.85 6.69
N TYR A 137 10.19 -2.82 6.80
CA TYR A 137 10.20 -1.69 5.88
C TYR A 137 11.50 -0.91 5.96
N ALA A 138 12.01 -0.62 7.16
CA ALA A 138 13.28 0.09 7.35
C ALA A 138 14.46 -0.68 6.72
N ILE A 139 14.47 -2.02 6.84
CA ILE A 139 15.48 -2.86 6.17
C ILE A 139 15.31 -2.78 4.65
N ALA A 140 14.08 -2.84 4.14
CA ALA A 140 13.82 -2.78 2.71
C ALA A 140 14.26 -1.45 2.10
N GLU A 141 14.05 -0.33 2.80
CA GLU A 141 14.48 1.00 2.35
C GLU A 141 16.00 1.09 2.20
N LYS A 142 16.78 0.48 3.10
CA LYS A 142 18.25 0.42 2.96
C LYS A 142 18.65 -0.27 1.66
N TYR A 143 18.05 -1.43 1.35
CA TYR A 143 18.34 -2.15 0.10
C TYR A 143 17.86 -1.40 -1.14
N ARG A 144 16.72 -0.71 -1.06
CA ARG A 144 16.21 0.13 -2.15
C ARG A 144 17.12 1.34 -2.42
N ALA A 145 17.65 1.96 -1.37
CA ALA A 145 18.64 3.04 -1.49
C ALA A 145 19.94 2.58 -2.18
N GLU A 146 20.30 1.28 -2.04
CA GLU A 146 21.40 0.65 -2.76
C GLU A 146 21.06 0.31 -4.23
N GLY A 147 19.84 0.64 -4.68
CA GLY A 147 19.36 0.36 -6.04
C GLY A 147 18.87 -1.07 -6.25
N LYS A 148 18.58 -1.83 -5.19
CA LYS A 148 18.02 -3.19 -5.27
C LYS A 148 16.49 -3.17 -5.28
N VAL A 149 15.88 -4.17 -5.88
CA VAL A 149 14.44 -4.43 -5.75
C VAL A 149 14.20 -5.21 -4.47
N CYS A 150 13.42 -4.66 -3.54
CA CYS A 150 13.17 -5.29 -2.26
C CYS A 150 11.68 -5.54 -2.03
N SER A 151 11.32 -6.79 -1.72
CA SER A 151 9.96 -7.22 -1.40
C SER A 151 9.86 -7.74 0.03
N LEU A 152 8.73 -7.41 0.69
CA LEU A 152 8.42 -7.80 2.05
C LEU A 152 7.55 -9.06 2.05
N TYR A 153 7.87 -10.02 2.90
CA TYR A 153 7.11 -11.26 3.07
C TYR A 153 6.94 -11.60 4.54
N VAL A 154 5.72 -11.90 4.95
CA VAL A 154 5.48 -12.56 6.23
C VAL A 154 6.13 -13.94 6.18
N LYS A 155 6.85 -14.33 7.22
CA LYS A 155 7.56 -15.62 7.29
C LYS A 155 6.59 -16.78 7.06
N PRO A 156 6.80 -17.61 6.05
CA PRO A 156 5.92 -18.75 5.77
C PRO A 156 6.24 -19.93 6.69
N LYS A 157 5.23 -20.74 7.01
CA LYS A 157 5.40 -21.97 7.81
C LYS A 157 6.37 -22.98 7.16
N LYS A 158 6.47 -23.00 5.81
CA LYS A 158 7.35 -23.92 5.06
C LYS A 158 8.41 -23.12 4.32
N MET A 159 9.42 -22.67 5.04
CA MET A 159 10.47 -21.78 4.53
C MET A 159 11.19 -22.35 3.30
N GLY A 160 11.67 -23.61 3.32
CA GLY A 160 12.44 -24.19 2.22
C GLY A 160 11.69 -24.18 0.88
N LYS A 161 10.40 -24.55 0.87
CA LYS A 161 9.59 -24.49 -0.36
C LYS A 161 9.38 -23.05 -0.85
N PHE A 162 9.31 -22.11 0.09
CA PHE A 162 9.13 -20.70 -0.26
C PHE A 162 10.41 -20.10 -0.86
N LEU A 163 11.56 -20.42 -0.29
CA LEU A 163 12.87 -19.98 -0.81
C LEU A 163 13.11 -20.48 -2.25
N GLY A 164 12.81 -21.74 -2.54
CA GLY A 164 12.90 -22.25 -3.91
C GLY A 164 12.05 -21.46 -4.91
N LYS A 165 10.82 -21.06 -4.50
CA LYS A 165 9.98 -20.19 -5.35
C LYS A 165 10.55 -18.78 -5.53
N LEU A 166 11.23 -18.23 -4.54
CA LEU A 166 11.89 -16.94 -4.66
C LEU A 166 13.07 -17.02 -5.62
N GLU A 167 13.86 -18.07 -5.55
CA GLU A 167 14.97 -18.33 -6.47
C GLU A 167 14.49 -18.43 -7.92
N GLU A 168 13.43 -19.21 -8.18
CA GLU A 168 12.75 -19.28 -9.49
C GLU A 168 12.29 -17.91 -10.02
N ARG A 169 11.94 -16.99 -9.12
CA ARG A 169 11.52 -15.60 -9.44
C ARG A 169 12.69 -14.63 -9.57
N GLY A 170 13.93 -15.13 -9.47
CA GLY A 170 15.14 -14.36 -9.65
C GLY A 170 15.59 -13.55 -8.42
N TYR A 171 15.11 -13.92 -7.23
CA TYR A 171 15.64 -13.34 -5.99
C TYR A 171 17.07 -13.88 -5.74
N LYS A 172 18.00 -12.98 -5.43
CA LYS A 172 19.40 -13.30 -5.16
C LYS A 172 19.68 -13.61 -3.69
N GLY A 173 18.77 -13.24 -2.80
CA GLY A 173 18.91 -13.48 -1.38
C GLY A 173 17.69 -13.08 -0.58
N PHE A 174 17.76 -13.37 0.70
CA PHE A 174 16.74 -12.94 1.67
C PHE A 174 17.39 -12.51 2.99
N VAL A 175 16.64 -11.69 3.73
CA VAL A 175 16.99 -11.21 5.08
C VAL A 175 15.82 -11.49 5.99
N ASN A 176 16.08 -11.99 7.18
CA ASN A 176 15.08 -12.10 8.25
C ASN A 176 15.17 -10.86 9.15
N VAL A 177 14.02 -10.31 9.50
CA VAL A 177 13.95 -9.34 10.60
C VAL A 177 14.29 -10.12 11.88
N SER A 178 15.32 -9.69 12.60
CA SER A 178 15.69 -10.25 13.90
C SER A 178 14.90 -9.54 15.00
N ASN A 179 14.55 -10.29 16.03
CA ASN A 179 13.99 -9.75 17.27
C ASN A 179 15.06 -8.94 18.03
#